data_6bea410d46ba14d68d31749d4abf8bdf
#
_entry.id   6bea410d46ba14d68d31749d4abf8bdf
#
_cell.length_a   1.000
_cell.length_b   1.000
_cell.length_c   1.000
_cell.angle_alpha   90.00
_cell.angle_beta   90.00
_cell.angle_gamma   90.00
#
_symmetry.space_group_name_H-M   'P 1'
#
loop_
_entity.id
_entity.type
_entity.pdbx_description
1 polymer ?
#
loop_
_entity_poly.entity_id
_entity_poly.type
_entity_poly.pdbx_seq_one_letter_code
_entity_poly.pdbx_strand_id
1 'polypeptide(L)'
;MAYRDFATQARAIAQSNRDVLACQTMQRTAQVMDCAVRVRDPVDSARFYLSANVIEGRISVISLFDSGSVALLKRRQADLRKQLGPPQRRERSMWEWSRGRRFIRLNWRGARDWRVVSITLNDRDVMDRIARYRPPPKSK
;
A
#
# COMPACT_ATOMS: atom_id res chain seq x y z
N MET A 1 11.48 5.69 -5.06
CA MET A 1 11.59 4.56 -6.04
C MET A 1 10.98 5.00 -7.36
N ALA A 2 11.64 4.74 -8.50
CA ALA A 2 11.07 4.98 -9.80
C ALA A 2 9.97 3.94 -10.11
N TYR A 3 8.97 4.32 -10.91
CA TYR A 3 7.89 3.41 -11.31
C TYR A 3 8.42 2.13 -11.97
N ARG A 4 9.45 2.26 -12.85
CA ARG A 4 10.06 1.11 -13.55
C ARG A 4 10.57 0.05 -12.57
N ASP A 5 11.26 0.47 -11.52
CA ASP A 5 11.83 -0.45 -10.52
C ASP A 5 10.73 -1.14 -9.72
N PHE A 6 9.72 -0.38 -9.31
CA PHE A 6 8.53 -0.93 -8.66
C PHE A 6 7.82 -1.97 -9.55
N ALA A 7 7.58 -1.63 -10.82
CA ALA A 7 6.89 -2.51 -11.77
C ALA A 7 7.67 -3.83 -11.98
N THR A 8 8.99 -3.78 -12.03
CA THR A 8 9.85 -4.97 -12.13
C THR A 8 9.71 -5.85 -10.89
N GLN A 9 9.81 -5.27 -9.70
CA GLN A 9 9.65 -6.02 -8.45
C GLN A 9 8.23 -6.57 -8.27
N ALA A 10 7.20 -5.77 -8.57
CA ALA A 10 5.81 -6.20 -8.47
C ALA A 10 5.50 -7.40 -9.40
N ARG A 11 6.04 -7.39 -10.61
CA ARG A 11 5.91 -8.53 -11.54
C ARG A 11 6.64 -9.77 -11.06
N ALA A 12 7.79 -9.61 -10.42
CA ALA A 12 8.57 -10.74 -9.88
C ALA A 12 7.84 -11.48 -8.75
N ILE A 13 7.00 -10.78 -7.97
CA ILE A 13 6.23 -11.37 -6.88
C ILE A 13 4.75 -11.58 -7.23
N ALA A 14 4.33 -11.33 -8.48
CA ALA A 14 2.97 -11.57 -8.93
C ALA A 14 2.59 -13.05 -8.75
N GLN A 15 1.33 -13.29 -8.40
CA GLN A 15 0.83 -14.63 -8.08
C GLN A 15 0.97 -15.63 -9.23
N SER A 16 0.87 -15.14 -10.45
CA SER A 16 1.06 -15.93 -11.68
C SER A 16 1.45 -15.02 -12.84
N ASN A 17 1.97 -15.60 -13.93
CA ASN A 17 2.25 -14.86 -15.17
C ASN A 17 1.00 -14.25 -15.82
N ARG A 18 -0.20 -14.62 -15.35
CA ARG A 18 -1.48 -14.06 -15.79
C ARG A 18 -1.91 -12.84 -14.96
N ASP A 19 -1.31 -12.64 -13.79
CA ASP A 19 -1.58 -11.49 -12.94
C ASP A 19 -0.77 -10.30 -13.45
N VAL A 20 -1.43 -9.44 -14.21
CA VAL A 20 -0.81 -8.27 -14.82
C VAL A 20 -0.85 -7.10 -13.85
N LEU A 21 0.26 -6.38 -13.73
CA LEU A 21 0.27 -5.07 -13.08
C LEU A 21 -0.61 -4.12 -13.91
N ALA A 22 -1.80 -3.84 -13.41
CA ALA A 22 -2.75 -2.94 -14.05
C ALA A 22 -2.61 -1.53 -13.47
N CYS A 23 -2.50 -0.53 -14.34
CA CYS A 23 -2.42 0.86 -13.95
C CYS A 23 -3.54 1.65 -14.63
N GLN A 24 -4.15 2.56 -13.87
CA GLN A 24 -5.14 3.50 -14.38
C GLN A 24 -4.79 4.92 -13.96
N THR A 25 -5.01 5.89 -14.83
CA THR A 25 -4.86 7.29 -14.49
C THR A 25 -6.11 7.76 -13.74
N MET A 26 -5.93 8.40 -12.60
CA MET A 26 -7.05 8.95 -11.85
C MET A 26 -7.59 10.18 -12.57
N GLN A 27 -8.89 10.23 -12.84
CA GLN A 27 -9.54 11.30 -13.63
C GLN A 27 -9.34 12.71 -13.07
N ARG A 28 -9.13 12.83 -11.77
CA ARG A 28 -8.95 14.14 -11.09
C ARG A 28 -7.50 14.62 -11.06
N THR A 29 -6.54 13.74 -11.35
CA THR A 29 -5.11 14.05 -11.25
C THR A 29 -4.36 13.31 -12.36
N ALA A 30 -4.29 13.92 -13.55
CA ALA A 30 -3.67 13.32 -14.74
C ALA A 30 -2.22 12.83 -14.55
N GLN A 31 -1.57 13.23 -13.46
CA GLN A 31 -0.20 12.82 -13.11
C GLN A 31 -0.16 11.73 -12.01
N VAL A 32 -1.31 11.29 -11.53
CA VAL A 32 -1.40 10.20 -10.55
C VAL A 32 -1.93 8.95 -11.23
N MET A 33 -1.11 7.91 -11.26
CA MET A 33 -1.53 6.58 -11.65
C MET A 33 -1.72 5.72 -10.40
N ASP A 34 -2.75 4.91 -10.40
CA ASP A 34 -2.98 3.85 -9.42
C ASP A 34 -2.70 2.50 -10.09
N CYS A 35 -1.75 1.77 -9.53
CA CYS A 35 -1.29 0.49 -10.07
C CYS A 35 -1.52 -0.62 -9.06
N ALA A 36 -2.07 -1.74 -9.49
CA ALA A 36 -2.32 -2.88 -8.63
C ALA A 36 -1.99 -4.21 -9.28
N VAL A 37 -1.56 -5.17 -8.47
CA VAL A 37 -1.29 -6.56 -8.87
C VAL A 37 -1.63 -7.51 -7.73
N ARG A 38 -2.09 -8.71 -8.06
CA ARG A 38 -2.22 -9.80 -7.08
C ARG A 38 -0.87 -10.43 -6.85
N VAL A 39 -0.52 -10.63 -5.59
CA VAL A 39 0.71 -11.27 -5.18
C VAL A 39 0.42 -12.42 -4.23
N ARG A 40 1.34 -13.38 -4.17
CA ARG A 40 1.31 -14.48 -3.22
C ARG A 40 2.52 -14.37 -2.31
N ASP A 41 2.27 -14.46 -1.01
CA ASP A 41 3.36 -14.56 -0.04
C ASP A 41 4.08 -15.92 -0.22
N PRO A 42 5.40 -15.93 -0.44
CA PRO A 42 6.15 -17.17 -0.60
C PRO A 42 6.23 -18.01 0.69
N VAL A 43 6.00 -17.40 1.85
CA VAL A 43 6.13 -18.07 3.16
C VAL A 43 4.84 -18.80 3.55
N ASP A 44 3.70 -18.11 3.52
CA ASP A 44 2.43 -18.64 3.98
C ASP A 44 1.39 -18.85 2.88
N SER A 45 1.76 -18.61 1.62
CA SER A 45 0.88 -18.68 0.44
C SER A 45 -0.34 -17.75 0.52
N ALA A 46 -0.36 -16.79 1.44
CA ALA A 46 -1.40 -15.80 1.53
C ALA A 46 -1.49 -14.98 0.22
N ARG A 47 -2.71 -14.67 -0.18
CA ARG A 47 -2.98 -13.86 -1.37
C ARG A 47 -3.34 -12.48 -0.93
N PHE A 48 -2.69 -11.48 -1.49
CA PHE A 48 -2.99 -10.08 -1.21
C PHE A 48 -2.83 -9.20 -2.45
N TYR A 49 -3.39 -8.01 -2.37
CA TYR A 49 -3.21 -7.00 -3.39
C TYR A 49 -2.07 -6.06 -2.99
N LEU A 50 -1.11 -5.91 -3.90
CA LEU A 50 -0.13 -4.84 -3.85
C LEU A 50 -0.62 -3.72 -4.74
N SER A 51 -0.77 -2.53 -4.20
CA SER A 51 -1.08 -1.32 -4.97
C SER A 51 -0.05 -0.22 -4.73
N ALA A 52 0.09 0.67 -5.70
CA ALA A 52 0.95 1.82 -5.57
C ALA A 52 0.36 3.03 -6.31
N ASN A 53 0.51 4.21 -5.70
CA ASN A 53 0.24 5.46 -6.37
C ASN A 53 1.54 5.99 -7.00
N VAL A 54 1.46 6.37 -8.25
CA VAL A 54 2.58 6.91 -9.04
C VAL A 54 2.31 8.38 -9.34
N ILE A 55 3.21 9.26 -8.93
CA ILE A 55 3.16 10.69 -9.20
C ILE A 55 4.44 11.05 -9.94
N GLU A 56 4.31 11.66 -11.12
CA GLU A 56 5.46 12.09 -11.94
C GLU A 56 6.49 10.95 -12.15
N GLY A 57 6.00 9.75 -12.44
CA GLY A 57 6.85 8.57 -12.67
C GLY A 57 7.52 7.99 -11.42
N ARG A 58 7.20 8.47 -10.22
CA ARG A 58 7.76 7.99 -8.95
C ARG A 58 6.68 7.39 -8.05
N ILE A 59 7.03 6.30 -7.39
CA ILE A 59 6.16 5.69 -6.38
C ILE A 59 6.07 6.61 -5.17
N SER A 60 4.84 6.88 -4.77
CA SER A 60 4.51 7.78 -3.67
C SER A 60 3.94 7.06 -2.47
N VAL A 61 3.04 6.13 -2.70
CA VAL A 61 2.40 5.30 -1.67
C VAL A 61 2.43 3.86 -2.14
N ILE A 62 2.78 2.95 -1.26
CA ILE A 62 2.65 1.50 -1.49
C ILE A 62 1.68 0.97 -0.46
N SER A 63 0.70 0.19 -0.90
CA SER A 63 -0.29 -0.43 -0.02
C SER A 63 -0.41 -1.93 -0.31
N LEU A 64 -0.48 -2.71 0.75
CA LEU A 64 -0.82 -4.12 0.73
C LEU A 64 -2.19 -4.30 1.34
N PHE A 65 -3.07 -5.01 0.65
CA PHE A 65 -4.42 -5.33 1.11
C PHE A 65 -4.59 -6.85 1.22
N ASP A 66 -5.08 -7.28 2.35
CA ASP A 66 -5.37 -8.68 2.66
C ASP A 66 -6.70 -8.79 3.39
N SER A 67 -7.31 -9.96 3.36
CA SER A 67 -8.54 -10.22 4.12
C SER A 67 -8.56 -11.66 4.63
N GLY A 68 -9.06 -11.85 5.83
CA GLY A 68 -9.12 -13.15 6.48
C GLY A 68 -9.66 -13.07 7.89
N SER A 69 -9.38 -14.11 8.67
CA SER A 69 -9.79 -14.17 10.07
C SER A 69 -8.98 -13.22 10.97
N VAL A 70 -9.42 -13.07 12.22
CA VAL A 70 -8.66 -12.35 13.25
C VAL A 70 -7.23 -12.89 13.40
N ALA A 71 -7.01 -14.19 13.15
CA ALA A 71 -5.68 -14.79 13.20
C ALA A 71 -4.73 -14.18 12.15
N LEU A 72 -5.22 -13.83 10.96
CA LEU A 72 -4.44 -13.10 9.96
C LEU A 72 -3.96 -11.75 10.50
N LEU A 73 -4.87 -10.97 11.08
CA LEU A 73 -4.52 -9.68 11.68
C LEU A 73 -3.44 -9.85 12.76
N LYS A 74 -3.60 -10.80 13.67
CA LYS A 74 -2.61 -11.08 14.73
C LYS A 74 -1.24 -11.44 14.15
N ARG A 75 -1.18 -12.25 13.09
CA ARG A 75 0.09 -12.56 12.40
C ARG A 75 0.74 -11.30 11.82
N ARG A 76 0.00 -10.47 11.09
CA ARG A 76 0.53 -9.22 10.52
C ARG A 76 1.02 -8.26 11.61
N GLN A 77 0.31 -8.18 12.72
CA GLN A 77 0.74 -7.40 13.89
C GLN A 77 2.06 -7.93 14.48
N ALA A 78 2.17 -9.24 14.65
CA ALA A 78 3.38 -9.88 15.18
C ALA A 78 4.58 -9.71 14.24
N ASP A 79 4.40 -9.92 12.94
CA ASP A 79 5.45 -9.76 11.92
C ASP A 79 5.98 -8.33 11.86
N LEU A 80 5.10 -7.34 11.85
CA LEU A 80 5.50 -5.93 11.84
C LEU A 80 6.20 -5.53 13.14
N ARG A 81 5.74 -6.01 14.30
CA ARG A 81 6.43 -5.77 15.57
C ARG A 81 7.82 -6.41 15.60
N LYS A 82 7.98 -7.60 15.05
CA LYS A 82 9.27 -8.28 14.96
C LYS A 82 10.25 -7.50 14.10
N GLN A 83 9.78 -6.94 12.98
CA GLN A 83 10.63 -6.22 12.02
C GLN A 83 10.89 -4.75 12.41
N LEU A 84 9.91 -4.07 12.98
CA LEU A 84 9.92 -2.63 13.20
C LEU A 84 9.96 -2.22 14.68
N GLY A 85 9.82 -3.18 15.59
CA GLY A 85 9.67 -2.90 17.01
C GLY A 85 8.23 -2.52 17.39
N PRO A 86 8.01 -1.98 18.61
CA PRO A 86 6.68 -1.54 19.02
C PRO A 86 6.22 -0.33 18.19
N PRO A 87 4.92 -0.26 17.82
CA PRO A 87 4.39 0.91 17.13
C PRO A 87 4.42 2.15 18.02
N GLN A 88 4.75 3.31 17.45
CA GLN A 88 4.76 4.58 18.14
C GLN A 88 3.35 5.13 18.41
N ARG A 89 2.39 4.80 17.55
CA ARG A 89 0.99 5.18 17.72
C ARG A 89 0.09 3.97 17.60
N ARG A 90 -0.87 3.87 18.51
CA ARG A 90 -1.90 2.82 18.54
C ARG A 90 -3.27 3.45 18.69
N GLU A 91 -4.17 3.05 17.83
CA GLU A 91 -5.60 3.38 17.91
C GLU A 91 -6.41 2.08 17.86
N ARG A 92 -7.72 2.17 18.01
CA ARG A 92 -8.62 1.01 18.04
C ARG A 92 -8.47 0.08 16.83
N SER A 93 -8.20 0.65 15.65
CA SER A 93 -8.12 -0.08 14.38
C SER A 93 -6.89 0.30 13.54
N MET A 94 -5.84 0.86 14.20
CA MET A 94 -4.66 1.34 13.52
C MET A 94 -3.43 1.28 14.41
N TRP A 95 -2.32 0.77 13.86
CA TRP A 95 -0.98 0.91 14.40
C TRP A 95 -0.10 1.66 13.40
N GLU A 96 0.78 2.52 13.91
CA GLU A 96 1.68 3.31 13.09
C GLU A 96 3.12 3.26 13.62
N TRP A 97 4.04 3.09 12.69
CA TRP A 97 5.49 3.19 12.89
C TRP A 97 5.99 4.37 12.06
N SER A 98 6.69 5.30 12.70
CA SER A 98 7.23 6.49 12.05
C SER A 98 8.74 6.53 12.15
N ARG A 99 9.39 6.92 11.05
CA ARG A 99 10.82 7.23 10.98
C ARG A 99 11.01 8.50 10.16
N GLY A 100 11.24 9.62 10.84
CA GLY A 100 11.28 10.93 10.20
C GLY A 100 9.94 11.26 9.55
N ARG A 101 9.96 11.56 8.25
CA ARG A 101 8.76 11.88 7.48
C ARG A 101 8.06 10.65 6.86
N ARG A 102 8.67 9.48 6.96
CA ARG A 102 8.09 8.22 6.47
C ARG A 102 7.35 7.50 7.58
N PHE A 103 6.27 6.84 7.23
CA PHE A 103 5.53 6.00 8.15
C PHE A 103 4.96 4.75 7.48
N ILE A 104 4.86 3.69 8.27
CA ILE A 104 4.13 2.47 7.95
C ILE A 104 2.91 2.43 8.83
N ARG A 105 1.76 2.23 8.24
CA ARG A 105 0.49 2.13 8.96
C ARG A 105 -0.18 0.81 8.66
N LEU A 106 -0.50 0.07 9.71
CA LEU A 106 -1.37 -1.10 9.67
C LEU A 106 -2.76 -0.66 10.09
N ASN A 107 -3.73 -0.79 9.20
CA ASN A 107 -5.14 -0.54 9.49
C ASN A 107 -5.93 -1.83 9.34
N TRP A 108 -7.01 -1.96 10.09
CA TRP A 108 -7.96 -3.06 9.94
C TRP A 108 -9.38 -2.62 10.18
N ARG A 109 -10.31 -3.31 9.54
CA ARG A 109 -11.74 -3.15 9.73
C ARG A 109 -12.42 -4.50 9.55
N GLY A 110 -13.63 -4.65 10.05
CA GLY A 110 -14.42 -5.86 9.90
C GLY A 110 -15.28 -6.13 11.11
N ALA A 111 -16.06 -7.20 11.03
CA ALA A 111 -16.98 -7.63 12.07
C ALA A 111 -16.82 -9.14 12.31
N ARG A 112 -17.21 -9.59 13.49
CA ARG A 112 -17.09 -11.00 13.94
C ARG A 112 -15.65 -11.48 13.79
N ASP A 113 -15.41 -12.58 13.07
CA ASP A 113 -14.07 -13.14 12.85
C ASP A 113 -13.40 -12.71 11.54
N TRP A 114 -14.02 -11.81 10.77
CA TRP A 114 -13.48 -11.36 9.49
C TRP A 114 -12.81 -9.99 9.61
N ARG A 115 -11.62 -9.88 9.00
CA ARG A 115 -10.86 -8.61 8.93
C ARG A 115 -10.38 -8.34 7.52
N VAL A 116 -10.54 -7.10 7.09
CA VAL A 116 -9.79 -6.53 5.97
C VAL A 116 -8.62 -5.77 6.58
N VAL A 117 -7.42 -6.09 6.14
CA VAL A 117 -6.17 -5.56 6.67
C VAL A 117 -5.46 -4.80 5.56
N SER A 118 -4.97 -3.59 5.84
CA SER A 118 -4.12 -2.85 4.93
C SER A 118 -2.82 -2.43 5.61
N ILE A 119 -1.71 -2.60 4.90
CA ILE A 119 -0.40 -2.08 5.30
C ILE A 119 0.00 -1.04 4.27
N THR A 120 0.20 0.20 4.70
CA THR A 120 0.54 1.32 3.82
C THR A 120 1.89 1.90 4.22
N LEU A 121 2.81 1.93 3.26
CA LEU A 121 4.07 2.69 3.37
C LEU A 121 3.88 4.04 2.71
N ASN A 122 4.14 5.10 3.44
CA ASN A 122 3.86 6.45 3.03
C ASN A 122 4.95 7.44 3.42
N ASP A 123 4.99 8.57 2.72
CA ASP A 123 5.85 9.70 3.01
C ASP A 123 4.97 10.96 3.17
N ARG A 124 5.14 11.71 4.27
CA ARG A 124 4.34 12.89 4.55
C ARG A 124 4.52 13.98 3.51
N ASP A 125 5.72 14.15 2.96
CA ASP A 125 5.96 15.13 1.90
C ASP A 125 5.17 14.82 0.63
N VAL A 126 5.06 13.53 0.33
CA VAL A 126 4.25 13.06 -0.79
C VAL A 126 2.78 13.27 -0.55
N MET A 127 2.28 12.95 0.65
CA MET A 127 0.88 13.20 1.02
C MET A 127 0.52 14.68 0.94
N ASP A 128 1.40 15.55 1.41
CA ASP A 128 1.22 16.99 1.33
C ASP A 128 1.19 17.47 -0.14
N ARG A 129 2.01 16.88 -1.01
CA ARG A 129 1.97 17.18 -2.45
C ARG A 129 0.67 16.71 -3.11
N ILE A 130 0.20 15.52 -2.77
CA ILE A 130 -1.11 15.02 -3.26
C ILE A 130 -2.23 15.95 -2.82
N ALA A 131 -2.26 16.33 -1.55
CA ALA A 131 -3.29 17.20 -0.99
C ALA A 131 -3.29 18.60 -1.64
N ARG A 132 -2.12 19.11 -2.03
CA ARG A 132 -1.96 20.43 -2.67
C ARG A 132 -2.05 20.39 -4.19
N TYR A 133 -2.08 19.22 -4.80
CA TYR A 133 -2.13 19.10 -6.26
C TYR A 133 -3.39 19.79 -6.81
N ARG A 134 -3.17 20.62 -7.82
CA ARG A 134 -4.25 21.23 -8.60
C ARG A 134 -4.04 20.85 -10.07
N PRO A 135 -5.03 20.25 -10.71
CA PRO A 135 -4.92 19.92 -12.13
C PRO A 135 -4.72 21.20 -12.95
N PRO A 136 -3.89 21.17 -14.01
CA PRO A 136 -3.78 22.30 -14.91
C PRO A 136 -5.15 22.66 -15.50
N PRO A 137 -5.43 23.95 -15.74
CA PRO A 137 -6.67 24.37 -16.37
C PRO A 137 -6.84 23.65 -17.70
N LYS A 138 -8.04 23.13 -17.96
CA LYS A 138 -8.35 22.52 -19.26
C LYS A 138 -8.13 23.60 -20.32
N SER A 139 -7.18 23.36 -21.24
CA SER A 139 -7.08 24.15 -22.47
C SER A 139 -8.40 24.06 -23.22
N LYS A 140 -9.04 25.21 -23.44
CA LYS A 140 -10.24 25.33 -24.27
C LYS A 140 -9.90 25.06 -25.73
#